data_c418f7fc5c8ae31fe635931c12f93319
#
_entry.id   c418f7fc5c8ae31fe635931c12f93319
#
_cell.length_a   1.000
_cell.length_b   1.000
_cell.length_c   1.000
_cell.angle_alpha   90.00
_cell.angle_beta   90.00
_cell.angle_gamma   90.00
#
_symmetry.space_group_name_H-M   'P 1'
#
loop_
_entity.id
_entity.type
_entity.pdbx_description
1 polymer ?
#
loop_
_entity_poly.entity_id
_entity_poly.type
_entity_poly.pdbx_seq_one_letter_code
_entity_poly.pdbx_strand_id
1 'polypeptide(L)'
;MLKRITGILIPLLTCATLIAQDYVMFETQYLELTNGGHAQLQAGVKKHNDKYHNGENGTAKAYLWYVNTGPYAGQYNWAVGPTKFSDKDKQLSGGHIKDWENNVEKYARSHGHIFMMRDEEMTYNPENETVGENILMKRIPIKNGQEHVEAVEEAVQKIARALRRTRSNIARRVYRDAFPDGHQVITLVYPFSSWSEFEGNVRGLPEGFQDSYEKIYGKGSFRKEVMDVLSAHSDGVTHEIMTMVK
;
A
#
# COMPACT_ATOMS: atom_id res chain seq x y z
N MET A 1 -65.03 -2.33 -38.52
CA MET A 1 -63.68 -1.80 -38.86
C MET A 1 -62.90 -1.59 -37.58
N LEU A 2 -62.06 -2.55 -37.18
CA LEU A 2 -61.21 -2.47 -36.00
C LEU A 2 -59.82 -1.98 -36.41
N LYS A 3 -59.42 -0.79 -35.95
CA LYS A 3 -58.05 -0.29 -36.14
C LYS A 3 -57.14 -0.94 -35.10
N ARG A 4 -56.20 -1.75 -35.55
CA ARG A 4 -55.07 -2.28 -34.78
C ARG A 4 -54.04 -1.17 -34.56
N ILE A 5 -53.84 -0.78 -33.30
CA ILE A 5 -52.72 0.09 -32.89
C ILE A 5 -51.57 -0.82 -32.51
N THR A 6 -50.54 -0.82 -33.37
CA THR A 6 -49.29 -1.54 -33.11
C THR A 6 -48.37 -0.62 -32.27
N GLY A 7 -48.32 -0.89 -30.98
CA GLY A 7 -47.39 -0.20 -30.08
C GLY A 7 -45.98 -0.72 -30.30
N ILE A 8 -45.06 0.16 -30.75
CA ILE A 8 -43.64 -0.09 -30.83
C ILE A 8 -43.06 0.08 -29.41
N LEU A 9 -42.65 -1.02 -28.82
CA LEU A 9 -41.94 -1.04 -27.55
C LEU A 9 -40.46 -0.74 -27.87
N ILE A 10 -39.98 0.48 -27.60
CA ILE A 10 -38.58 0.84 -27.68
C ILE A 10 -37.89 0.38 -26.39
N PRO A 11 -36.96 -0.57 -26.43
CA PRO A 11 -36.21 -0.93 -25.24
C PRO A 11 -35.28 0.24 -24.89
N LEU A 12 -35.52 0.85 -23.73
CA LEU A 12 -34.64 1.81 -23.10
C LEU A 12 -33.37 1.07 -22.69
N LEU A 13 -32.35 1.08 -23.54
CA LEU A 13 -31.00 0.66 -23.18
C LEU A 13 -30.45 1.71 -22.18
N THR A 14 -30.64 1.49 -20.89
CA THR A 14 -29.89 2.21 -19.87
C THR A 14 -28.43 1.78 -19.98
N CYS A 15 -27.62 2.57 -20.68
CA CYS A 15 -26.17 2.52 -20.53
C CYS A 15 -25.84 2.85 -19.08
N ALA A 16 -25.69 1.82 -18.24
CA ALA A 16 -24.98 1.97 -16.98
C ALA A 16 -23.55 2.32 -17.35
N THR A 17 -23.20 3.60 -17.25
CA THR A 17 -21.81 4.03 -17.23
C THR A 17 -21.17 3.37 -16.01
N LEU A 18 -20.46 2.27 -16.22
CA LEU A 18 -19.52 1.73 -15.25
C LEU A 18 -18.52 2.86 -14.99
N ILE A 19 -18.73 3.62 -13.92
CA ILE A 19 -17.72 4.51 -13.38
C ILE A 19 -16.61 3.55 -12.96
N ALA A 20 -15.58 3.46 -13.79
CA ALA A 20 -14.37 2.75 -13.42
C ALA A 20 -13.84 3.43 -12.16
N GLN A 21 -13.98 2.78 -11.03
CA GLN A 21 -13.52 3.29 -9.76
C GLN A 21 -12.00 3.44 -9.86
N ASP A 22 -11.52 4.70 -9.87
CA ASP A 22 -10.09 4.97 -9.86
C ASP A 22 -9.53 4.53 -8.52
N TYR A 23 -8.81 3.42 -8.52
CA TYR A 23 -8.09 2.90 -7.36
C TYR A 23 -6.58 3.05 -7.56
N VAL A 24 -5.86 3.19 -6.48
CA VAL A 24 -4.40 3.20 -6.46
C VAL A 24 -3.90 1.83 -6.01
N MET A 25 -3.16 1.16 -6.89
CA MET A 25 -2.57 -0.14 -6.60
C MET A 25 -1.06 -0.10 -6.80
N PHE A 26 -0.34 -0.74 -5.90
CA PHE A 26 1.09 -1.04 -6.03
C PHE A 26 1.29 -2.55 -6.11
N GLU A 27 2.17 -2.97 -7.00
CA GLU A 27 2.71 -4.31 -7.05
C GLU A 27 4.05 -4.29 -6.35
N THR A 28 4.28 -5.20 -5.41
CA THR A 28 5.53 -5.24 -4.66
C THR A 28 6.06 -6.65 -4.54
N GLN A 29 7.39 -6.78 -4.47
CA GLN A 29 8.07 -8.05 -4.20
C GLN A 29 9.38 -7.78 -3.46
N TYR A 30 9.82 -8.77 -2.68
CA TYR A 30 11.14 -8.73 -2.07
C TYR A 30 12.17 -9.35 -3.00
N LEU A 31 13.38 -8.78 -2.97
CA LEU A 31 14.55 -9.24 -3.71
C LEU A 31 15.63 -9.64 -2.69
N GLU A 32 15.86 -10.93 -2.55
CA GLU A 32 16.90 -11.50 -1.71
C GLU A 32 18.18 -11.70 -2.53
N LEU A 33 19.29 -11.14 -2.09
CA LEU A 33 20.57 -11.30 -2.78
C LEU A 33 20.99 -12.78 -2.83
N THR A 34 21.35 -13.25 -4.02
CA THR A 34 21.85 -14.62 -4.23
C THR A 34 23.28 -14.63 -4.74
N ASN A 35 23.64 -13.67 -5.60
CA ASN A 35 24.95 -13.53 -6.21
C ASN A 35 25.34 -12.06 -6.30
N GLY A 36 26.62 -11.80 -6.32
CA GLY A 36 27.14 -10.43 -6.42
C GLY A 36 26.95 -9.64 -5.13
N GLY A 37 26.99 -8.33 -5.26
CA GLY A 37 26.84 -7.42 -4.15
C GLY A 37 25.65 -6.48 -4.31
N HIS A 38 25.36 -5.74 -3.25
CA HIS A 38 24.31 -4.74 -3.23
C HIS A 38 24.43 -3.74 -4.41
N ALA A 39 25.64 -3.28 -4.73
CA ALA A 39 25.87 -2.31 -5.80
C ALA A 39 25.46 -2.85 -7.18
N GLN A 40 25.72 -4.13 -7.47
CA GLN A 40 25.36 -4.74 -8.75
C GLN A 40 23.84 -4.86 -8.89
N LEU A 41 23.14 -5.31 -7.83
CA LEU A 41 21.70 -5.37 -7.82
C LEU A 41 21.06 -3.99 -7.97
N GLN A 42 21.51 -3.00 -7.20
CA GLN A 42 20.99 -1.62 -7.27
C GLN A 42 21.17 -1.02 -8.68
N ALA A 43 22.35 -1.17 -9.26
CA ALA A 43 22.64 -0.70 -10.62
C ALA A 43 21.76 -1.42 -11.67
N GLY A 44 21.56 -2.74 -11.50
CA GLY A 44 20.72 -3.55 -12.38
C GLY A 44 19.25 -3.13 -12.33
N VAL A 45 18.70 -2.98 -11.12
CA VAL A 45 17.32 -2.53 -10.91
C VAL A 45 17.14 -1.11 -11.44
N LYS A 46 18.10 -0.19 -11.13
CA LYS A 46 18.03 1.17 -11.66
C LYS A 46 17.96 1.20 -13.19
N LYS A 47 18.85 0.46 -13.85
CA LYS A 47 18.89 0.35 -15.31
C LYS A 47 17.55 -0.18 -15.88
N HIS A 48 16.98 -1.17 -15.24
CA HIS A 48 15.69 -1.75 -15.61
C HIS A 48 14.55 -0.73 -15.42
N ASN A 49 14.51 -0.07 -14.26
CA ASN A 49 13.48 0.93 -13.93
C ASN A 49 13.55 2.13 -14.88
N ASP A 50 14.73 2.66 -15.15
CA ASP A 50 14.93 3.79 -16.08
C ASP A 50 14.39 3.48 -17.48
N LYS A 51 14.47 2.22 -17.90
CA LYS A 51 14.03 1.80 -19.22
C LYS A 51 12.54 1.45 -19.32
N TYR A 52 11.97 0.79 -18.29
CA TYR A 52 10.63 0.19 -18.37
C TYR A 52 9.64 0.74 -17.35
N HIS A 53 10.12 1.41 -16.30
CA HIS A 53 9.32 1.85 -15.17
C HIS A 53 9.70 3.27 -14.71
N ASN A 54 9.91 4.17 -15.68
CA ASN A 54 10.31 5.55 -15.39
C ASN A 54 9.14 6.50 -15.07
N GLY A 55 7.89 6.04 -15.25
CA GLY A 55 6.69 6.85 -15.07
C GLY A 55 6.34 7.71 -16.31
N GLU A 56 7.05 7.54 -17.42
CA GLU A 56 6.82 8.26 -18.67
C GLU A 56 6.00 7.39 -19.65
N ASN A 57 5.36 8.05 -20.63
CA ASN A 57 4.63 7.39 -21.71
C ASN A 57 3.59 6.35 -21.23
N GLY A 58 2.97 6.58 -20.05
CA GLY A 58 1.98 5.68 -19.48
C GLY A 58 2.56 4.44 -18.81
N THR A 59 3.87 4.37 -18.58
CA THR A 59 4.48 3.34 -17.74
C THR A 59 4.32 3.70 -16.28
N ALA A 60 4.09 2.70 -15.42
CA ALA A 60 4.11 2.90 -13.97
C ALA A 60 5.55 3.11 -13.48
N LYS A 61 5.73 3.95 -12.48
CA LYS A 61 7.03 4.19 -11.87
C LYS A 61 7.39 3.08 -10.89
N ALA A 62 8.63 2.61 -10.93
CA ALA A 62 9.14 1.65 -9.96
C ALA A 62 10.12 2.31 -8.99
N TYR A 63 10.12 1.77 -7.78
CA TYR A 63 10.94 2.21 -6.65
C TYR A 63 11.67 1.00 -6.07
N LEU A 64 12.89 1.22 -5.61
CA LEU A 64 13.65 0.22 -4.88
C LEU A 64 13.90 0.72 -3.47
N TRP A 65 13.54 -0.09 -2.48
CA TRP A 65 13.72 0.20 -1.07
C TRP A 65 14.67 -0.81 -0.45
N TYR A 66 15.66 -0.35 0.32
CA TYR A 66 16.47 -1.22 1.15
C TYR A 66 15.78 -1.42 2.49
N VAL A 67 15.59 -2.67 2.91
CA VAL A 67 14.92 -3.02 4.16
C VAL A 67 15.94 -2.98 5.29
N ASN A 68 15.81 -1.99 6.18
CA ASN A 68 16.75 -1.77 7.28
C ASN A 68 16.43 -2.64 8.50
N THR A 69 15.14 -2.91 8.75
CA THR A 69 14.68 -3.63 9.96
C THR A 69 13.56 -4.59 9.62
N GLY A 70 13.26 -5.51 10.56
CA GLY A 70 12.13 -6.45 10.43
C GLY A 70 12.52 -7.79 9.82
N PRO A 71 11.51 -8.61 9.46
CA PRO A 71 11.75 -9.99 9.00
C PRO A 71 12.61 -10.10 7.74
N TYR A 72 12.58 -9.08 6.88
CA TYR A 72 13.30 -9.05 5.60
C TYR A 72 14.49 -8.09 5.61
N ALA A 73 15.02 -7.74 6.80
CA ALA A 73 16.17 -6.86 6.93
C ALA A 73 17.37 -7.38 6.09
N GLY A 74 18.02 -6.47 5.37
CA GLY A 74 19.14 -6.79 4.46
C GLY A 74 18.69 -7.10 3.02
N GLN A 75 17.39 -7.29 2.77
CA GLN A 75 16.83 -7.47 1.43
C GLN A 75 16.40 -6.12 0.82
N TYR A 76 15.87 -6.19 -0.38
CA TYR A 76 15.23 -5.06 -1.03
C TYR A 76 13.75 -5.33 -1.24
N ASN A 77 12.94 -4.27 -1.19
CA ASN A 77 11.57 -4.28 -1.68
C ASN A 77 11.50 -3.48 -2.97
N TRP A 78 11.12 -4.11 -4.07
CA TRP A 78 10.84 -3.46 -5.33
C TRP A 78 9.33 -3.24 -5.43
N ALA A 79 8.92 -2.00 -5.68
CA ALA A 79 7.53 -1.61 -5.78
C ALA A 79 7.27 -0.83 -7.06
N VAL A 80 6.23 -1.19 -7.82
CA VAL A 80 5.81 -0.47 -9.03
C VAL A 80 4.38 0.02 -8.87
N GLY A 81 4.14 1.27 -9.21
CA GLY A 81 2.81 1.88 -9.12
C GLY A 81 2.82 3.41 -9.24
N PRO A 82 1.61 4.01 -9.34
CA PRO A 82 0.33 3.30 -9.35
C PRO A 82 0.10 2.50 -10.63
N THR A 83 -0.54 1.32 -10.51
CA THR A 83 -0.95 0.45 -11.61
C THR A 83 -2.44 0.12 -11.51
N LYS A 84 -2.99 -0.49 -12.56
CA LYS A 84 -4.36 -1.05 -12.59
C LYS A 84 -4.30 -2.53 -12.97
N PHE A 85 -5.30 -3.31 -12.60
CA PHE A 85 -5.37 -4.71 -13.06
C PHE A 85 -5.40 -4.82 -14.59
N SER A 86 -6.07 -3.88 -15.28
CA SER A 86 -6.06 -3.82 -16.74
C SER A 86 -4.67 -3.63 -17.37
N ASP A 87 -3.69 -3.14 -16.62
CA ASP A 87 -2.31 -3.08 -17.10
C ASP A 87 -1.67 -4.46 -17.18
N LYS A 88 -2.19 -5.45 -16.43
CA LYS A 88 -1.72 -6.84 -16.47
C LYS A 88 -2.18 -7.61 -17.72
N ASP A 89 -3.21 -7.13 -18.40
CA ASP A 89 -3.65 -7.68 -19.68
C ASP A 89 -2.67 -7.36 -20.81
N LYS A 90 -1.80 -6.36 -20.61
CA LYS A 90 -0.76 -5.98 -21.54
C LYS A 90 0.40 -6.98 -21.45
N GLN A 91 0.71 -7.66 -22.53
CA GLN A 91 1.87 -8.54 -22.57
C GLN A 91 3.16 -7.74 -22.43
N LEU A 92 4.02 -8.15 -21.49
CA LEU A 92 5.38 -7.64 -21.40
C LEU A 92 6.15 -8.03 -22.67
N SER A 93 6.92 -7.09 -23.22
CA SER A 93 7.78 -7.41 -24.35
C SER A 93 8.86 -8.43 -23.93
N GLY A 94 9.25 -9.31 -24.85
CA GLY A 94 10.35 -10.23 -24.58
C GLY A 94 11.66 -9.51 -24.20
N GLY A 95 11.84 -8.27 -24.67
CA GLY A 95 12.93 -7.41 -24.23
C GLY A 95 12.87 -7.00 -22.77
N HIS A 96 11.66 -6.73 -22.23
CA HIS A 96 11.43 -6.39 -20.84
C HIS A 96 11.77 -7.58 -19.92
N ILE A 97 11.23 -8.76 -20.21
CA ILE A 97 11.50 -9.97 -19.45
C ILE A 97 13.00 -10.30 -19.43
N LYS A 98 13.62 -10.32 -20.60
CA LYS A 98 15.06 -10.61 -20.73
C LYS A 98 15.95 -9.57 -20.03
N ASP A 99 15.51 -8.32 -19.99
CA ASP A 99 16.24 -7.27 -19.28
C ASP A 99 16.17 -7.51 -17.75
N TRP A 100 14.99 -7.88 -17.22
CA TRP A 100 14.84 -8.26 -15.82
C TRP A 100 15.72 -9.45 -15.43
N GLU A 101 15.66 -10.53 -16.19
CA GLU A 101 16.50 -11.71 -16.00
C GLU A 101 18.00 -11.37 -15.93
N ASN A 102 18.48 -10.56 -16.87
CA ASN A 102 19.89 -10.23 -16.99
C ASN A 102 20.40 -9.20 -15.98
N ASN A 103 19.55 -8.29 -15.54
CA ASN A 103 19.97 -7.16 -14.70
C ASN A 103 19.49 -7.30 -13.23
N VAL A 104 18.48 -8.11 -12.94
CA VAL A 104 17.93 -8.29 -11.59
C VAL A 104 18.04 -9.72 -11.10
N GLU A 105 17.39 -10.70 -11.77
CA GLU A 105 17.37 -12.10 -11.31
C GLU A 105 18.73 -12.76 -11.29
N LYS A 106 19.66 -12.26 -12.08
CA LYS A 106 21.07 -12.68 -12.02
C LYS A 106 21.70 -12.44 -10.63
N TYR A 107 21.20 -11.46 -9.87
CA TYR A 107 21.78 -11.05 -8.59
C TYR A 107 20.86 -11.32 -7.39
N ALA A 108 19.56 -11.47 -7.62
CA ALA A 108 18.58 -11.65 -6.54
C ALA A 108 17.48 -12.62 -6.93
N ARG A 109 16.91 -13.28 -5.92
CA ARG A 109 15.69 -14.08 -6.04
C ARG A 109 14.50 -13.25 -5.57
N SER A 110 13.44 -13.21 -6.38
CA SER A 110 12.17 -12.58 -6.01
C SER A 110 11.32 -13.51 -5.15
N HIS A 111 10.64 -12.93 -4.17
CA HIS A 111 9.63 -13.63 -3.38
C HIS A 111 8.62 -12.64 -2.78
N GLY A 112 7.53 -13.14 -2.17
CA GLY A 112 6.54 -12.31 -1.49
C GLY A 112 5.86 -11.30 -2.41
N HIS A 113 5.50 -11.72 -3.63
CA HIS A 113 4.84 -10.87 -4.62
C HIS A 113 3.39 -10.63 -4.22
N ILE A 114 3.02 -9.36 -4.01
CA ILE A 114 1.67 -8.96 -3.62
C ILE A 114 1.20 -7.72 -4.39
N PHE A 115 -0.12 -7.61 -4.53
CA PHE A 115 -0.81 -6.43 -5.02
C PHE A 115 -1.48 -5.71 -3.85
N MET A 116 -1.03 -4.49 -3.57
CA MET A 116 -1.55 -3.65 -2.49
C MET A 116 -2.47 -2.58 -3.05
N MET A 117 -3.76 -2.64 -2.71
CA MET A 117 -4.76 -1.63 -3.08
C MET A 117 -4.89 -0.62 -1.96
N ARG A 118 -4.73 0.68 -2.29
CA ARG A 118 -4.89 1.75 -1.31
C ARG A 118 -6.36 1.91 -0.92
N ASP A 119 -6.59 1.99 0.39
CA ASP A 119 -7.89 2.31 0.96
C ASP A 119 -7.92 3.80 1.33
N GLU A 120 -8.75 4.57 0.61
CA GLU A 120 -8.81 6.02 0.78
C GLU A 120 -9.52 6.44 2.07
N GLU A 121 -10.44 5.65 2.60
CA GLU A 121 -11.14 5.94 3.86
C GLU A 121 -10.21 5.80 5.06
N MET A 122 -9.34 4.81 5.02
CA MET A 122 -8.34 4.54 6.05
C MET A 122 -7.07 5.37 5.87
N THR A 123 -6.82 5.90 4.67
CA THR A 123 -5.65 6.72 4.35
C THR A 123 -5.83 8.16 4.83
N TYR A 124 -4.76 8.77 5.31
CA TYR A 124 -4.65 10.19 5.59
C TYR A 124 -3.38 10.76 4.96
N ASN A 125 -3.55 11.69 4.04
CA ASN A 125 -2.47 12.47 3.42
C ASN A 125 -2.70 13.95 3.74
N PRO A 126 -1.81 14.63 4.47
CA PRO A 126 -1.87 16.08 4.64
C PRO A 126 -1.53 16.79 3.32
N GLU A 127 -2.07 18.00 3.12
CA GLU A 127 -1.86 18.79 1.88
C GLU A 127 -0.38 19.11 1.59
N ASN A 128 0.43 19.23 2.65
CA ASN A 128 1.86 19.54 2.55
C ASN A 128 2.72 18.33 2.90
N GLU A 129 2.37 17.15 2.39
CA GLU A 129 3.12 15.94 2.65
C GLU A 129 4.57 16.05 2.14
N THR A 130 5.53 15.87 3.03
CA THR A 130 6.92 15.66 2.64
C THR A 130 7.08 14.23 2.14
N VAL A 131 7.52 14.06 0.89
CA VAL A 131 7.91 12.74 0.37
C VAL A 131 9.21 12.37 1.06
N GLY A 132 9.11 11.55 2.11
CA GLY A 132 10.28 11.06 2.84
C GLY A 132 11.08 10.05 2.01
N GLU A 133 12.41 10.07 2.21
CA GLU A 133 13.29 9.05 1.62
C GLU A 133 13.19 7.71 2.36
N ASN A 134 12.47 7.68 3.47
CA ASN A 134 12.27 6.50 4.29
C ASN A 134 10.77 6.24 4.50
N ILE A 135 10.44 4.99 4.75
CA ILE A 135 9.10 4.57 5.17
C ILE A 135 9.19 3.64 6.36
N LEU A 136 8.26 3.82 7.30
CA LEU A 136 7.89 2.79 8.26
C LEU A 136 6.68 2.04 7.70
N MET A 137 6.82 0.78 7.42
CA MET A 137 5.74 -0.11 7.02
C MET A 137 5.33 -0.99 8.18
N LYS A 138 4.02 -1.06 8.46
CA LYS A 138 3.43 -1.95 9.47
C LYS A 138 2.42 -2.86 8.79
N ARG A 139 2.58 -4.15 8.96
CA ARG A 139 1.64 -5.14 8.46
C ARG A 139 0.84 -5.73 9.62
N ILE A 140 -0.47 -5.73 9.48
CA ILE A 140 -1.44 -6.21 10.47
C ILE A 140 -2.17 -7.39 9.84
N PRO A 141 -1.72 -8.62 10.05
CA PRO A 141 -2.47 -9.81 9.67
C PRO A 141 -3.72 -9.93 10.54
N ILE A 142 -4.88 -10.00 9.92
CA ILE A 142 -6.19 -10.06 10.60
C ILE A 142 -6.58 -11.51 10.78
N LYS A 143 -7.12 -11.89 11.93
CA LYS A 143 -7.65 -13.22 12.16
C LYS A 143 -8.77 -13.55 11.17
N ASN A 144 -8.95 -14.84 10.90
CA ASN A 144 -9.99 -15.30 9.99
C ASN A 144 -11.39 -15.01 10.55
N GLY A 145 -12.24 -14.45 9.71
CA GLY A 145 -13.62 -14.10 10.03
C GLY A 145 -13.94 -12.65 9.66
N GLN A 146 -15.11 -12.42 9.08
CA GLN A 146 -15.54 -11.10 8.62
C GLN A 146 -15.62 -10.10 9.78
N GLU A 147 -16.04 -10.55 10.95
CA GLU A 147 -16.10 -9.74 12.18
C GLU A 147 -14.75 -9.19 12.63
N HIS A 148 -13.67 -9.95 12.38
CA HIS A 148 -12.30 -9.48 12.68
C HIS A 148 -11.86 -8.43 11.68
N VAL A 149 -12.17 -8.61 10.40
CA VAL A 149 -11.86 -7.63 9.35
C VAL A 149 -12.57 -6.31 9.63
N GLU A 150 -13.88 -6.34 9.87
CA GLU A 150 -14.67 -5.14 10.15
C GLU A 150 -14.19 -4.39 11.39
N ALA A 151 -13.87 -5.12 12.47
CA ALA A 151 -13.37 -4.51 13.70
C ALA A 151 -12.03 -3.79 13.50
N VAL A 152 -11.06 -4.42 12.82
CA VAL A 152 -9.75 -3.82 12.56
C VAL A 152 -9.88 -2.63 11.61
N GLU A 153 -10.69 -2.75 10.55
CA GLU A 153 -10.93 -1.67 9.60
C GLU A 153 -11.55 -0.45 10.28
N GLU A 154 -12.56 -0.65 11.12
CA GLU A 154 -13.18 0.44 11.87
C GLU A 154 -12.17 1.15 12.78
N ALA A 155 -11.33 0.39 13.50
CA ALA A 155 -10.27 0.95 14.34
C ALA A 155 -9.28 1.80 13.52
N VAL A 156 -8.85 1.30 12.36
CA VAL A 156 -7.93 2.00 11.46
C VAL A 156 -8.56 3.24 10.84
N GLN A 157 -9.86 3.18 10.45
CA GLN A 157 -10.62 4.34 9.96
C GLN A 157 -10.80 5.42 11.05
N LYS A 158 -11.06 5.04 12.30
CA LYS A 158 -11.16 6.00 13.42
C LYS A 158 -9.86 6.77 13.60
N ILE A 159 -8.69 6.11 13.47
CA ILE A 159 -7.40 6.80 13.50
C ILE A 159 -7.31 7.80 12.33
N ALA A 160 -7.67 7.42 11.10
CA ALA A 160 -7.65 8.32 9.95
C ALA A 160 -8.54 9.55 10.17
N ARG A 161 -9.75 9.34 10.69
CA ARG A 161 -10.68 10.44 11.04
C ARG A 161 -10.10 11.37 12.12
N ALA A 162 -9.43 10.82 13.13
CA ALA A 162 -8.78 11.62 14.16
C ALA A 162 -7.61 12.43 13.59
N LEU A 163 -6.75 11.84 12.74
CA LEU A 163 -5.67 12.55 12.05
C LEU A 163 -6.20 13.71 11.19
N ARG A 164 -7.31 13.50 10.45
CA ARG A 164 -7.97 14.59 9.68
C ARG A 164 -8.49 15.71 10.58
N ARG A 165 -9.17 15.36 11.68
CA ARG A 165 -9.72 16.36 12.63
C ARG A 165 -8.65 17.17 13.34
N THR A 166 -7.52 16.57 13.65
CA THR A 166 -6.39 17.25 14.30
C THR A 166 -5.45 17.94 13.31
N ARG A 167 -5.71 17.82 12.00
CA ARG A 167 -4.85 18.35 10.94
C ARG A 167 -3.39 17.93 11.15
N SER A 168 -3.18 16.63 11.41
CA SER A 168 -1.84 16.07 11.61
C SER A 168 -0.95 16.38 10.39
N ASN A 169 0.35 16.54 10.63
CA ASN A 169 1.36 16.64 9.59
C ASN A 169 1.93 15.27 9.16
N ILE A 170 1.51 14.20 9.83
CA ILE A 170 2.01 12.84 9.54
C ILE A 170 1.08 12.17 8.53
N ALA A 171 1.62 11.86 7.35
CA ALA A 171 0.93 11.03 6.37
C ALA A 171 0.85 9.58 6.83
N ARG A 172 -0.28 8.93 6.56
CA ARG A 172 -0.48 7.51 6.78
C ARG A 172 -1.26 6.91 5.63
N ARG A 173 -0.59 6.19 4.76
CA ARG A 173 -1.22 5.48 3.65
C ARG A 173 -1.56 4.06 4.09
N VAL A 174 -2.75 3.61 3.75
CA VAL A 174 -3.26 2.30 4.15
C VAL A 174 -3.60 1.49 2.91
N TYR A 175 -3.15 0.26 2.90
CA TYR A 175 -3.35 -0.66 1.79
C TYR A 175 -3.94 -1.98 2.31
N ARG A 176 -4.70 -2.64 1.43
CA ARG A 176 -5.16 -4.02 1.58
C ARG A 176 -4.48 -4.88 0.53
N ASP A 177 -4.15 -6.10 0.89
CA ASP A 177 -3.71 -7.09 -0.10
C ASP A 177 -4.92 -7.44 -0.99
N ALA A 178 -4.78 -7.32 -2.32
CA ALA A 178 -5.86 -7.58 -3.27
C ALA A 178 -6.22 -9.08 -3.34
N PHE A 179 -5.24 -9.95 -3.12
CA PHE A 179 -5.37 -11.41 -3.12
C PHE A 179 -4.67 -11.96 -1.87
N PRO A 180 -5.34 -11.92 -0.71
CA PRO A 180 -4.73 -12.39 0.53
C PRO A 180 -4.54 -13.91 0.51
N ASP A 181 -3.37 -14.36 0.98
CA ASP A 181 -3.07 -15.77 1.16
C ASP A 181 -3.43 -16.19 2.59
N GLY A 182 -4.59 -16.81 2.75
CA GLY A 182 -5.10 -17.37 4.00
C GLY A 182 -5.80 -16.36 4.91
N HIS A 183 -5.31 -15.13 5.06
CA HIS A 183 -5.93 -14.10 5.89
C HIS A 183 -5.69 -12.70 5.34
N GLN A 184 -6.62 -11.80 5.62
CA GLN A 184 -6.53 -10.40 5.20
C GLN A 184 -5.38 -9.70 5.91
N VAL A 185 -4.62 -8.87 5.17
CA VAL A 185 -3.56 -8.02 5.74
C VAL A 185 -3.87 -6.56 5.47
N ILE A 186 -3.79 -5.73 6.51
CA ILE A 186 -3.76 -4.28 6.35
C ILE A 186 -2.31 -3.81 6.50
N THR A 187 -1.83 -3.08 5.50
CA THR A 187 -0.50 -2.48 5.49
C THR A 187 -0.58 -0.98 5.69
N LEU A 188 0.04 -0.47 6.74
CA LEU A 188 0.16 0.96 7.04
C LEU A 188 1.55 1.43 6.61
N VAL A 189 1.62 2.50 5.82
CA VAL A 189 2.87 3.10 5.36
C VAL A 189 2.95 4.54 5.85
N TYR A 190 4.00 4.84 6.60
CA TYR A 190 4.31 6.15 7.15
C TYR A 190 5.61 6.66 6.52
N PRO A 191 5.58 7.62 5.57
CA PRO A 191 6.78 8.26 5.08
C PRO A 191 7.40 9.15 6.15
N PHE A 192 8.73 9.21 6.19
CA PHE A 192 9.47 10.07 7.09
C PHE A 192 10.81 10.49 6.47
N SER A 193 11.37 11.62 6.90
CA SER A 193 12.57 12.20 6.29
C SER A 193 13.83 11.82 7.05
N SER A 194 13.79 11.73 8.36
CA SER A 194 14.97 11.40 9.18
C SER A 194 14.64 10.44 10.31
N TRP A 195 15.65 9.67 10.71
CA TRP A 195 15.54 8.74 11.83
C TRP A 195 15.28 9.43 13.17
N SER A 196 15.65 10.70 13.30
CA SER A 196 15.36 11.49 14.50
C SER A 196 13.88 11.71 14.75
N GLU A 197 13.02 11.57 13.72
CA GLU A 197 11.57 11.60 13.89
C GLU A 197 11.01 10.47 14.77
N PHE A 198 11.80 9.42 14.99
CA PHE A 198 11.45 8.32 15.90
C PHE A 198 11.91 8.54 17.35
N GLU A 199 12.72 9.57 17.62
CA GLU A 199 13.11 9.92 18.99
C GLU A 199 11.86 10.34 19.78
N GLY A 200 11.43 9.48 20.73
CA GLY A 200 10.18 9.66 21.47
C GLY A 200 8.91 9.16 20.80
N ASN A 201 8.94 8.75 19.53
CA ASN A 201 7.75 8.31 18.80
C ASN A 201 7.99 7.13 17.84
N VAL A 202 8.19 5.95 18.35
CA VAL A 202 8.38 4.73 17.53
C VAL A 202 7.06 4.15 16.94
N ARG A 203 5.91 4.79 17.18
CA ARG A 203 4.60 4.24 16.80
C ARG A 203 4.08 4.71 15.44
N GLY A 204 4.73 5.70 14.81
CA GLY A 204 4.25 6.27 13.54
C GLY A 204 2.96 7.13 13.68
N LEU A 205 2.61 7.53 14.90
CA LEU A 205 1.54 8.47 15.19
C LEU A 205 2.14 9.73 15.84
N PRO A 206 1.52 10.92 15.68
CA PRO A 206 2.03 12.14 16.29
C PRO A 206 2.18 12.02 17.80
N GLU A 207 3.12 12.76 18.39
CA GLU A 207 3.18 12.93 19.83
C GLU A 207 1.84 13.49 20.35
N GLY A 208 1.36 12.97 21.49
CA GLY A 208 0.06 13.37 22.04
C GLY A 208 -1.17 12.94 21.22
N PHE A 209 -0.99 12.08 20.20
CA PHE A 209 -2.12 11.61 19.39
C PHE A 209 -3.19 10.91 20.22
N GLN A 210 -2.82 10.10 21.19
CA GLN A 210 -3.77 9.43 22.08
C GLN A 210 -4.69 10.44 22.79
N ASP A 211 -4.12 11.49 23.35
CA ASP A 211 -4.89 12.54 24.04
C ASP A 211 -5.83 13.26 23.07
N SER A 212 -5.36 13.51 21.87
CA SER A 212 -6.14 14.14 20.81
C SER A 212 -7.28 13.23 20.33
N TYR A 213 -7.04 11.94 20.22
CA TYR A 213 -8.06 10.94 19.91
C TYR A 213 -9.12 10.87 21.02
N GLU A 214 -8.70 10.83 22.26
CA GLU A 214 -9.60 10.74 23.43
C GLU A 214 -10.40 12.04 23.64
N LYS A 215 -9.90 13.20 23.23
CA LYS A 215 -10.70 14.43 23.18
C LYS A 215 -11.85 14.33 22.14
N ILE A 216 -11.68 13.55 21.08
CA ILE A 216 -12.68 13.38 20.02
C ILE A 216 -13.72 12.32 20.39
N TYR A 217 -13.27 11.18 20.95
CA TYR A 217 -14.10 9.98 21.13
C TYR A 217 -14.38 9.62 22.60
N GLY A 218 -13.81 10.37 23.53
CA GLY A 218 -13.98 10.18 24.96
C GLY A 218 -12.77 9.50 25.63
N LYS A 219 -12.64 9.73 26.93
CA LYS A 219 -11.53 9.21 27.75
C LYS A 219 -11.46 7.68 27.69
N GLY A 220 -10.27 7.13 27.46
CA GLY A 220 -10.00 5.70 27.38
C GLY A 220 -10.42 5.05 26.04
N SER A 221 -11.00 5.83 25.10
CA SER A 221 -11.45 5.30 23.79
C SER A 221 -10.30 4.78 22.95
N PHE A 222 -9.13 5.42 22.96
CA PHE A 222 -7.98 4.95 22.17
C PHE A 222 -7.57 3.53 22.56
N ARG A 223 -7.50 3.26 23.85
CA ARG A 223 -7.19 1.91 24.31
C ARG A 223 -8.28 0.93 23.89
N LYS A 224 -9.56 1.23 24.22
CA LYS A 224 -10.69 0.33 24.01
C LYS A 224 -10.98 0.07 22.52
N GLU A 225 -10.94 1.13 21.69
CA GLU A 225 -11.40 1.08 20.30
C GLU A 225 -10.26 0.84 19.29
N VAL A 226 -9.00 0.96 19.72
CA VAL A 226 -7.84 0.75 18.86
C VAL A 226 -6.95 -0.37 19.42
N MET A 227 -6.37 -0.19 20.60
CA MET A 227 -5.36 -1.12 21.09
C MET A 227 -5.93 -2.49 21.44
N ASP A 228 -7.05 -2.52 22.17
CA ASP A 228 -7.72 -3.77 22.56
C ASP A 228 -8.31 -4.47 21.32
N VAL A 229 -8.85 -3.69 20.35
CA VAL A 229 -9.36 -4.24 19.07
C VAL A 229 -8.22 -4.88 18.27
N LEU A 230 -7.12 -4.19 18.04
CA LEU A 230 -5.97 -4.75 17.32
C LEU A 230 -5.43 -6.01 18.02
N SER A 231 -5.37 -5.99 19.35
CA SER A 231 -4.92 -7.15 20.13
C SER A 231 -5.87 -8.36 20.02
N ALA A 232 -7.19 -8.12 19.98
CA ALA A 232 -8.19 -9.18 19.91
C ALA A 232 -8.37 -9.77 18.52
N HIS A 233 -8.24 -8.94 17.46
CA HIS A 233 -8.65 -9.26 16.10
C HIS A 233 -7.50 -9.39 15.09
N SER A 234 -6.23 -9.22 15.52
CA SER A 234 -5.06 -9.48 14.66
C SER A 234 -4.10 -10.50 15.27
N ASP A 235 -3.24 -11.07 14.42
CA ASP A 235 -2.19 -12.02 14.81
C ASP A 235 -0.84 -11.30 15.07
N GLY A 236 -0.92 -10.08 15.55
CA GLY A 236 0.22 -9.23 15.84
C GLY A 236 0.48 -8.19 14.75
N VAL A 237 1.59 -7.47 14.88
CA VAL A 237 1.98 -6.43 13.93
C VAL A 237 3.47 -6.58 13.65
N THR A 238 3.83 -6.72 12.37
CA THR A 238 5.23 -6.64 11.96
C THR A 238 5.59 -5.21 11.55
N HIS A 239 6.85 -4.85 11.74
CA HIS A 239 7.37 -3.52 11.43
C HIS A 239 8.62 -3.63 10.57
N GLU A 240 8.67 -2.83 9.52
CA GLU A 240 9.84 -2.70 8.65
C GLU A 240 10.12 -1.23 8.40
N ILE A 241 11.36 -0.84 8.54
CA ILE A 241 11.84 0.47 8.11
C ILE A 241 12.63 0.25 6.84
N MET A 242 12.32 1.04 5.82
CA MET A 242 12.94 0.95 4.52
C MET A 242 13.46 2.32 4.09
N THR A 243 14.60 2.34 3.41
CA THR A 243 15.19 3.54 2.82
C THR A 243 15.19 3.41 1.30
N MET A 244 14.76 4.45 0.61
CA MET A 244 14.74 4.48 -0.86
C MET A 244 16.14 4.49 -1.42
N VAL A 245 16.44 3.58 -2.35
CA VAL A 245 17.65 3.54 -3.12
C VAL A 245 17.56 4.56 -4.25
N LYS A 246 18.57 5.44 -4.38
CA LYS A 246 18.63 6.53 -5.39
C LYS A 246 19.29 6.10 -6.68
#